data_394e853920a8d52a87d792763979d67b
#
_entry.id   394e853920a8d52a87d792763979d67b
#
_cell.length_a   1.000
_cell.length_b   1.000
_cell.length_c   1.000
_cell.angle_alpha   90.00
_cell.angle_beta   90.00
_cell.angle_gamma   90.00
#
_symmetry.space_group_name_H-M   'P 1'
#
loop_
_entity.id
_entity.type
_entity.pdbx_description
1 polymer ?
#
loop_
_entity_poly.entity_id
_entity_poly.type
_entity_poly.pdbx_seq_one_letter_code
_entity_poly.pdbx_strand_id
1 'polypeptide(L)'
;LAPDLVDLVQLEYTAGTRAPVVPVEVGTGTVAAGLAICFDIIFDRQAVEMGNGGAEVIFAQTNNADFGRTDESAQQLAIARLRAVETGRTLVNISTVGTSAVVAPDGRDLDRLVPFTADALVAEVPLITGQTPALRFGAIIATLWCLLGAAGTAVGAAAMLRRPRARRASETD
;
A
#
# COMPACT_ATOMS: atom_id res chain seq x y z
N LEU A 1 -6.93 -7.36 21.83
CA LEU A 1 -5.76 -6.47 21.78
C LEU A 1 -5.14 -6.47 23.18
N ALA A 2 -3.85 -6.77 23.29
CA ALA A 2 -3.11 -6.79 24.54
C ALA A 2 -2.85 -5.35 24.99
N PRO A 3 -3.49 -4.86 26.04
CA PRO A 3 -3.29 -3.48 26.51
C PRO A 3 -1.83 -3.18 26.84
N ASP A 4 -1.12 -4.17 27.35
CA ASP A 4 0.29 -4.04 27.74
C ASP A 4 1.26 -3.73 26.58
N LEU A 5 0.86 -4.00 25.32
CA LEU A 5 1.63 -3.63 24.14
C LEU A 5 1.42 -2.18 23.72
N VAL A 6 0.28 -1.59 24.08
CA VAL A 6 -0.01 -0.17 23.79
C VAL A 6 0.79 0.73 24.72
N ASP A 7 1.00 0.29 25.96
CA ASP A 7 1.77 1.04 26.97
C ASP A 7 3.28 1.13 26.65
N LEU A 8 3.77 0.35 25.68
CA LEU A 8 5.14 0.47 25.17
C LEU A 8 5.34 1.68 24.23
N VAL A 9 4.25 2.23 23.72
CA VAL A 9 4.30 3.45 22.88
C VAL A 9 4.29 4.67 23.79
N GLN A 10 5.49 5.20 24.09
CA GLN A 10 5.65 6.34 25.02
C GLN A 10 5.19 7.70 24.45
N LEU A 11 4.87 7.76 23.14
CA LEU A 11 4.45 8.98 22.45
C LEU A 11 3.10 8.74 21.78
N GLU A 12 2.13 9.56 22.12
CA GLU A 12 0.83 9.58 21.48
C GLU A 12 0.87 10.57 20.31
N TYR A 13 0.60 10.08 19.09
CA TYR A 13 0.55 10.90 17.89
C TYR A 13 -0.89 11.24 17.56
N THR A 14 -1.18 12.52 17.42
CA THR A 14 -2.48 12.97 16.91
C THR A 14 -2.52 12.77 15.39
N ALA A 15 -3.59 12.15 14.89
CA ALA A 15 -3.79 11.98 13.47
C ALA A 15 -3.81 13.32 12.73
N GLY A 16 -3.09 13.41 11.63
CA GLY A 16 -3.08 14.58 10.77
C GLY A 16 -4.43 14.79 10.06
N THR A 17 -4.76 16.04 9.77
CA THR A 17 -5.98 16.42 9.06
C THR A 17 -5.72 16.94 7.65
N ARG A 18 -4.46 17.06 7.24
CA ARG A 18 -4.06 17.57 5.94
C ARG A 18 -4.19 16.49 4.87
N ALA A 19 -4.53 16.91 3.65
CA ALA A 19 -4.46 16.02 2.49
C ALA A 19 -3.00 15.56 2.27
N PRO A 20 -2.78 14.32 1.82
CA PRO A 20 -1.44 13.75 1.61
C PRO A 20 -0.78 14.25 0.31
N VAL A 21 -1.22 15.37 -0.24
CA VAL A 21 -0.66 16.01 -1.43
C VAL A 21 -0.29 17.44 -1.11
N VAL A 22 0.95 17.81 -1.40
CA VAL A 22 1.46 19.16 -1.15
C VAL A 22 2.01 19.77 -2.43
N PRO A 23 1.80 21.07 -2.69
CA PRO A 23 2.46 21.77 -3.77
C PRO A 23 3.93 22.03 -3.39
N VAL A 24 4.83 21.72 -4.30
CA VAL A 24 6.27 21.93 -4.16
C VAL A 24 6.71 22.86 -5.30
N GLU A 25 7.23 24.02 -4.94
CA GLU A 25 7.78 24.95 -5.91
C GLU A 25 9.11 24.44 -6.47
N VAL A 26 9.20 24.26 -7.78
CA VAL A 26 10.39 23.75 -8.47
C VAL A 26 10.72 24.64 -9.66
N GLY A 27 11.83 25.37 -9.58
CA GLY A 27 12.28 26.21 -10.70
C GLY A 27 11.19 27.13 -11.23
N THR A 28 10.60 26.80 -12.37
CA THR A 28 9.60 27.62 -13.06
C THR A 28 8.15 27.20 -12.84
N GLY A 29 7.90 26.21 -11.98
CA GLY A 29 6.55 25.65 -11.79
C GLY A 29 6.34 25.04 -10.43
N THR A 30 5.15 24.47 -10.24
CA THR A 30 4.75 23.78 -9.02
C THR A 30 4.46 22.31 -9.37
N VAL A 31 4.97 21.40 -8.57
CA VAL A 31 4.71 19.94 -8.67
C VAL A 31 3.84 19.52 -7.50
N ALA A 32 2.77 18.78 -7.76
CA ALA A 32 1.94 18.17 -6.73
C ALA A 32 2.60 16.89 -6.23
N ALA A 33 3.20 16.92 -5.04
CA ALA A 33 3.88 15.79 -4.42
C ALA A 33 2.95 15.05 -3.46
N GLY A 34 2.72 13.76 -3.70
CA GLY A 34 2.08 12.85 -2.75
C GLY A 34 3.08 12.45 -1.67
N LEU A 35 2.67 12.47 -0.41
CA LEU A 35 3.52 12.12 0.73
C LEU A 35 2.94 10.94 1.50
N ALA A 36 3.73 9.89 1.66
CA ALA A 36 3.44 8.75 2.53
C ALA A 36 4.59 8.60 3.53
N ILE A 37 4.26 8.62 4.81
CA ILE A 37 5.26 8.54 5.87
C ILE A 37 5.28 7.13 6.44
N CYS A 38 6.43 6.46 6.28
CA CYS A 38 6.69 5.14 6.85
C CYS A 38 5.61 4.11 6.43
N PHE A 39 4.82 3.64 7.39
CA PHE A 39 3.80 2.61 7.17
C PHE A 39 2.57 3.09 6.38
N ASP A 40 2.41 4.39 6.16
CA ASP A 40 1.27 4.94 5.40
C ASP A 40 1.14 4.36 3.99
N ILE A 41 2.27 4.02 3.36
CA ILE A 41 2.29 3.51 1.98
C ILE A 41 1.58 2.16 1.82
N ILE A 42 1.38 1.40 2.89
CA ILE A 42 0.70 0.11 2.81
C ILE A 42 -0.82 0.24 2.68
N PHE A 43 -1.40 1.38 3.07
CA PHE A 43 -2.84 1.59 3.06
C PHE A 43 -3.34 2.03 1.69
N ASP A 44 -4.28 1.27 1.12
CA ASP A 44 -4.95 1.58 -0.16
C ASP A 44 -5.56 2.99 -0.15
N ARG A 45 -6.20 3.35 0.97
CA ARG A 45 -6.83 4.66 1.12
C ARG A 45 -5.85 5.80 0.89
N GLN A 46 -4.64 5.71 1.43
CA GLN A 46 -3.61 6.73 1.27
C GLN A 46 -3.21 6.90 -0.21
N ALA A 47 -2.99 5.78 -0.91
CA ALA A 47 -2.64 5.81 -2.33
C ALA A 47 -3.77 6.42 -3.19
N VAL A 48 -5.02 6.03 -2.91
CA VAL A 48 -6.20 6.57 -3.59
C VAL A 48 -6.37 8.07 -3.31
N GLU A 49 -6.18 8.52 -2.07
CA GLU A 49 -6.24 9.93 -1.68
C GLU A 49 -5.15 10.75 -2.39
N MET A 50 -3.92 10.25 -2.48
CA MET A 50 -2.84 10.90 -3.23
C MET A 50 -3.16 10.99 -4.72
N GLY A 51 -3.58 9.88 -5.34
CA GLY A 51 -3.93 9.84 -6.76
C GLY A 51 -5.09 10.75 -7.13
N ASN A 52 -6.16 10.73 -6.35
CA ASN A 52 -7.34 11.59 -6.55
C ASN A 52 -7.08 13.04 -6.16
N GLY A 53 -6.17 13.29 -5.24
CA GLY A 53 -5.68 14.62 -4.85
C GLY A 53 -4.77 15.28 -5.89
N GLY A 54 -4.49 14.59 -7.01
CA GLY A 54 -3.72 15.14 -8.12
C GLY A 54 -2.20 15.03 -7.95
N ALA A 55 -1.70 14.16 -7.07
CA ALA A 55 -0.27 13.92 -6.97
C ALA A 55 0.30 13.55 -8.35
N GLU A 56 1.43 14.13 -8.73
CA GLU A 56 2.16 13.88 -9.97
C GLU A 56 3.33 12.93 -9.76
N VAL A 57 3.84 12.89 -8.53
CA VAL A 57 4.89 11.99 -8.04
C VAL A 57 4.59 11.67 -6.58
N ILE A 58 5.00 10.50 -6.10
CA ILE A 58 4.80 10.09 -4.70
C ILE A 58 6.14 9.90 -4.02
N PHE A 59 6.30 10.44 -2.83
CA PHE A 59 7.44 10.22 -1.95
C PHE A 59 7.00 9.37 -0.75
N ALA A 60 7.60 8.19 -0.60
CA ALA A 60 7.42 7.30 0.53
C ALA A 60 8.70 7.33 1.39
N GLN A 61 8.66 8.12 2.45
CA GLN A 61 9.80 8.32 3.35
C GLN A 61 9.65 7.42 4.56
N THR A 62 10.68 6.63 4.86
CA THR A 62 10.60 5.64 5.93
C THR A 62 11.87 5.56 6.76
N ASN A 63 11.71 5.32 8.05
CA ASN A 63 12.79 4.90 8.90
C ASN A 63 12.71 3.39 9.12
N ASN A 64 13.60 2.64 8.46
CA ASN A 64 13.70 1.19 8.60
C ASN A 64 14.84 0.75 9.55
N ALA A 65 15.39 1.67 10.35
CA ALA A 65 16.54 1.35 11.20
C ALA A 65 16.22 0.23 12.22
N ASP A 66 15.03 0.26 12.79
CA ASP A 66 14.58 -0.70 13.80
C ASP A 66 14.35 -2.11 13.24
N PHE A 67 14.13 -2.23 11.93
CA PHE A 67 13.97 -3.52 11.27
C PHE A 67 15.29 -4.24 11.00
N GLY A 68 16.43 -3.53 11.11
CA GLY A 68 17.75 -4.11 10.88
C GLY A 68 17.88 -4.70 9.47
N ARG A 69 18.43 -5.93 9.40
CA ARG A 69 18.65 -6.65 8.14
C ARG A 69 17.57 -7.70 7.85
N THR A 70 16.37 -7.44 8.26
CA THR A 70 15.22 -8.31 8.00
C THR A 70 14.57 -7.97 6.65
N ASP A 71 13.55 -8.74 6.26
CA ASP A 71 12.88 -8.57 4.96
C ASP A 71 11.81 -7.46 4.96
N GLU A 72 11.52 -6.82 6.10
CA GLU A 72 10.45 -5.82 6.21
C GLU A 72 10.65 -4.63 5.28
N SER A 73 11.89 -4.15 5.15
CA SER A 73 12.20 -3.05 4.22
C SER A 73 11.96 -3.43 2.76
N ALA A 74 12.29 -4.67 2.38
CA ALA A 74 12.03 -5.18 1.04
C ALA A 74 10.52 -5.40 0.77
N GLN A 75 9.79 -5.88 1.77
CA GLN A 75 8.32 -6.04 1.71
C GLN A 75 7.63 -4.69 1.56
N GLN A 76 8.06 -3.67 2.31
CA GLN A 76 7.53 -2.32 2.20
C GLN A 76 7.76 -1.74 0.80
N LEU A 77 8.97 -1.91 0.22
CA LEU A 77 9.23 -1.50 -1.16
C LEU A 77 8.36 -2.28 -2.16
N ALA A 78 8.11 -3.58 -1.95
CA ALA A 78 7.23 -4.35 -2.82
C ALA A 78 5.80 -3.79 -2.83
N ILE A 79 5.29 -3.36 -1.67
CA ILE A 79 3.99 -2.68 -1.57
C ILE A 79 4.06 -1.31 -2.27
N ALA A 80 5.11 -0.54 -2.05
CA ALA A 80 5.30 0.75 -2.72
C ALA A 80 5.26 0.61 -4.25
N ARG A 81 5.82 -0.48 -4.83
CA ARG A 81 5.69 -0.78 -6.27
C ARG A 81 4.24 -0.95 -6.71
N LEU A 82 3.44 -1.67 -5.92
CA LEU A 82 2.01 -1.81 -6.22
C LEU A 82 1.32 -0.45 -6.22
N ARG A 83 1.69 0.44 -5.30
CA ARG A 83 1.16 1.82 -5.26
C ARG A 83 1.56 2.63 -6.48
N ALA A 84 2.80 2.47 -6.98
CA ALA A 84 3.22 3.12 -8.22
C ALA A 84 2.35 2.68 -9.41
N VAL A 85 2.09 1.36 -9.56
CA VAL A 85 1.24 0.80 -10.61
C VAL A 85 -0.22 1.21 -10.42
N GLU A 86 -0.75 1.11 -9.21
CA GLU A 86 -2.12 1.44 -8.87
C GLU A 86 -2.45 2.89 -9.17
N THR A 87 -1.56 3.80 -8.79
CA THR A 87 -1.75 5.23 -9.00
C THR A 87 -1.30 5.71 -10.37
N GLY A 88 -0.46 4.95 -11.07
CA GLY A 88 0.19 5.35 -12.32
C GLY A 88 1.19 6.49 -12.11
N ARG A 89 1.80 6.57 -10.92
CA ARG A 89 2.77 7.61 -10.55
C ARG A 89 4.16 7.02 -10.37
N THR A 90 5.18 7.82 -10.68
CA THR A 90 6.51 7.51 -10.16
C THR A 90 6.48 7.58 -8.65
N LEU A 91 7.07 6.58 -7.99
CA LEU A 91 7.16 6.54 -6.54
C LEU A 91 8.63 6.49 -6.12
N VAL A 92 9.03 7.45 -5.30
CA VAL A 92 10.38 7.55 -4.73
C VAL A 92 10.31 7.00 -3.30
N ASN A 93 10.77 5.77 -3.12
CA ASN A 93 10.88 5.15 -1.81
C ASN A 93 12.22 5.51 -1.20
N ILE A 94 12.19 6.21 -0.07
CA ILE A 94 13.37 6.73 0.62
C ILE A 94 13.47 6.07 1.98
N SER A 95 14.54 5.31 2.22
CA SER A 95 14.77 4.61 3.48
C SER A 95 16.08 5.07 4.12
N THR A 96 16.11 5.18 5.44
CA THR A 96 17.31 5.57 6.18
C THR A 96 18.46 4.56 6.03
N VAL A 97 18.16 3.27 6.12
CA VAL A 97 19.15 2.17 6.02
C VAL A 97 18.65 1.01 5.17
N GLY A 98 17.35 0.98 4.89
CA GLY A 98 16.72 -0.09 4.14
C GLY A 98 16.80 0.10 2.62
N THR A 99 15.78 -0.36 1.93
CA THR A 99 15.75 -0.36 0.47
C THR A 99 15.21 0.94 -0.07
N SER A 100 16.08 1.77 -0.68
CA SER A 100 15.68 2.99 -1.39
C SER A 100 15.66 2.74 -2.90
N ALA A 101 14.62 3.20 -3.57
CA ALA A 101 14.46 3.05 -5.02
C ALA A 101 13.55 4.11 -5.62
N VAL A 102 13.78 4.44 -6.88
CA VAL A 102 12.83 5.17 -7.72
C VAL A 102 12.08 4.15 -8.57
N VAL A 103 10.78 4.07 -8.39
CA VAL A 103 9.91 3.10 -9.04
C VAL A 103 9.08 3.80 -10.12
N ALA A 104 9.14 3.30 -11.34
CA ALA A 104 8.35 3.80 -12.45
C ALA A 104 6.85 3.49 -12.28
N PRO A 105 5.95 4.17 -13.02
CA PRO A 105 4.51 3.90 -12.99
C PRO A 105 4.11 2.47 -13.38
N ASP A 106 4.97 1.73 -14.06
CA ASP A 106 4.79 0.32 -14.40
C ASP A 106 5.36 -0.67 -13.36
N GLY A 107 5.90 -0.15 -12.26
CA GLY A 107 6.44 -0.94 -11.14
C GLY A 107 7.89 -1.37 -11.27
N ARG A 108 8.57 -1.07 -12.39
CA ARG A 108 10.01 -1.36 -12.53
C ARG A 108 10.87 -0.35 -11.80
N ASP A 109 12.05 -0.76 -11.33
CA ASP A 109 13.02 0.18 -10.77
C ASP A 109 13.65 1.00 -11.90
N LEU A 110 13.60 2.33 -11.74
CA LEU A 110 14.40 3.24 -12.56
C LEU A 110 15.81 3.34 -12.01
N ASP A 111 15.92 3.39 -10.68
CA ASP A 111 17.21 3.40 -9.98
C ASP A 111 17.04 2.89 -8.54
N ARG A 112 18.15 2.50 -7.89
CA ARG A 112 18.12 1.86 -6.58
C ARG A 112 19.43 2.03 -5.84
N LEU A 113 19.37 2.25 -4.51
CA LEU A 113 20.53 2.25 -3.64
C LEU A 113 20.76 0.88 -2.99
N VAL A 114 22.03 0.61 -2.69
CA VAL A 114 22.40 -0.56 -1.91
C VAL A 114 22.05 -0.30 -0.43
N PRO A 115 21.26 -1.18 0.21
CA PRO A 115 20.92 -1.02 1.63
C PRO A 115 22.14 -0.92 2.53
N PHE A 116 22.05 -0.16 3.63
CA PHE A 116 23.10 0.04 4.62
C PHE A 116 24.38 0.70 4.08
N THR A 117 24.27 1.45 2.98
CA THR A 117 25.35 2.29 2.44
C THR A 117 24.92 3.75 2.47
N ALA A 118 25.89 4.63 2.78
CA ALA A 118 25.68 6.07 2.65
C ALA A 118 25.85 6.46 1.18
N ASP A 119 24.75 6.76 0.50
CA ASP A 119 24.76 7.07 -0.93
C ASP A 119 23.61 8.05 -1.26
N ALA A 120 23.62 8.59 -2.47
CA ALA A 120 22.62 9.50 -2.99
C ALA A 120 22.21 9.08 -4.40
N LEU A 121 20.96 9.36 -4.74
CA LEU A 121 20.38 9.00 -6.01
C LEU A 121 19.74 10.25 -6.64
N VAL A 122 19.96 10.45 -7.92
CA VAL A 122 19.33 11.48 -8.73
C VAL A 122 18.73 10.82 -9.97
N ALA A 123 17.44 11.00 -10.19
CA ALA A 123 16.75 10.45 -11.31
C ALA A 123 15.79 11.46 -11.96
N GLU A 124 15.69 11.43 -13.26
CA GLU A 124 14.63 12.11 -14.00
C GLU A 124 13.37 11.22 -14.01
N VAL A 125 12.24 11.78 -13.64
CA VAL A 125 11.00 11.03 -13.52
C VAL A 125 9.86 11.72 -14.26
N PRO A 126 8.95 10.96 -14.89
CA PRO A 126 7.75 11.53 -15.49
C PRO A 126 6.78 12.02 -14.41
N LEU A 127 6.27 13.23 -14.59
CA LEU A 127 5.15 13.76 -13.79
C LEU A 127 3.84 13.41 -14.51
N ILE A 128 2.98 12.64 -13.85
CA ILE A 128 1.77 12.10 -14.47
C ILE A 128 0.53 12.55 -13.71
N THR A 129 -0.49 13.06 -14.40
CA THR A 129 -1.75 13.55 -13.81
C THR A 129 -2.95 12.68 -14.15
N GLY A 130 -2.84 11.74 -15.10
CA GLY A 130 -3.93 10.85 -15.51
C GLY A 130 -4.44 9.94 -14.39
N GLN A 131 -5.67 9.47 -14.49
CA GLN A 131 -6.23 8.48 -13.57
C GLN A 131 -6.13 7.06 -14.14
N THR A 132 -5.64 6.14 -13.33
CA THR A 132 -5.63 4.71 -13.68
C THR A 132 -7.03 4.09 -13.53
N PRO A 133 -7.30 2.95 -14.16
CA PRO A 133 -8.49 2.16 -13.88
C PRO A 133 -8.63 1.77 -12.40
N ALA A 134 -7.53 1.54 -11.71
CA ALA A 134 -7.52 1.21 -10.27
C ALA A 134 -8.06 2.37 -9.43
N LEU A 135 -7.58 3.59 -9.66
CA LEU A 135 -8.08 4.79 -8.98
C LEU A 135 -9.56 5.05 -9.28
N ARG A 136 -9.98 4.79 -10.53
CA ARG A 136 -11.33 5.10 -10.98
C ARG A 136 -12.37 4.06 -10.57
N PHE A 137 -12.03 2.79 -10.61
CA PHE A 137 -12.96 1.68 -10.47
C PHE A 137 -12.59 0.71 -9.34
N GLY A 138 -11.44 0.86 -8.68
CA GLY A 138 -10.92 -0.08 -7.70
C GLY A 138 -11.91 -0.38 -6.57
N ALA A 139 -12.54 0.64 -5.99
CA ALA A 139 -13.53 0.46 -4.93
C ALA A 139 -14.77 -0.32 -5.41
N ILE A 140 -15.23 -0.09 -6.64
CA ILE A 140 -16.36 -0.81 -7.22
C ILE A 140 -16.01 -2.28 -7.43
N ILE A 141 -14.84 -2.55 -8.02
CA ILE A 141 -14.35 -3.92 -8.26
C ILE A 141 -14.18 -4.67 -6.94
N ALA A 142 -13.57 -4.05 -5.93
CA ALA A 142 -13.40 -4.66 -4.61
C ALA A 142 -14.76 -4.98 -3.97
N THR A 143 -15.72 -4.06 -4.04
CA THR A 143 -17.08 -4.28 -3.52
C THR A 143 -17.77 -5.45 -4.22
N LEU A 144 -17.69 -5.52 -5.55
CA LEU A 144 -18.26 -6.64 -6.31
C LEU A 144 -17.65 -7.99 -5.93
N TRP A 145 -16.32 -8.06 -5.76
CA TRP A 145 -15.65 -9.26 -5.29
C TRP A 145 -16.07 -9.68 -3.89
N CYS A 146 -16.21 -8.73 -2.96
CA CYS A 146 -16.71 -9.01 -1.62
C CYS A 146 -18.13 -9.56 -1.64
N LEU A 147 -19.01 -8.97 -2.46
CA LEU A 147 -20.40 -9.44 -2.60
C LEU A 147 -20.47 -10.85 -3.21
N LEU A 148 -19.68 -11.13 -4.24
CA LEU A 148 -19.58 -12.47 -4.85
C LEU A 148 -19.06 -13.50 -3.85
N GLY A 149 -18.04 -13.15 -3.07
CA GLY A 149 -17.50 -14.01 -2.01
C GLY A 149 -18.55 -14.30 -0.93
N ALA A 150 -19.28 -13.28 -0.48
CA ALA A 150 -20.36 -13.43 0.49
C ALA A 150 -21.50 -14.31 -0.05
N ALA A 151 -21.92 -14.09 -1.29
CA ALA A 151 -22.93 -14.92 -1.94
C ALA A 151 -22.49 -16.37 -2.08
N GLY A 152 -21.25 -16.61 -2.50
CA GLY A 152 -20.67 -17.96 -2.62
C GLY A 152 -20.63 -18.70 -1.28
N THR A 153 -20.22 -18.02 -0.20
CA THR A 153 -20.22 -18.59 1.15
C THR A 153 -21.63 -18.89 1.64
N ALA A 154 -22.60 -18.01 1.39
CA ALA A 154 -23.98 -18.25 1.75
C ALA A 154 -24.59 -19.47 1.03
N VAL A 155 -24.34 -19.59 -0.28
CA VAL A 155 -24.78 -20.75 -1.08
C VAL A 155 -24.12 -22.03 -0.59
N GLY A 156 -22.82 -22.02 -0.33
CA GLY A 156 -22.07 -23.16 0.20
C GLY A 156 -22.60 -23.61 1.56
N ALA A 157 -22.85 -22.68 2.48
CA ALA A 157 -23.44 -22.97 3.79
C ALA A 157 -24.84 -23.57 3.67
N ALA A 158 -25.69 -22.98 2.82
CA ALA A 158 -27.04 -23.49 2.57
C ALA A 158 -27.02 -24.92 1.97
N ALA A 159 -26.09 -25.19 1.06
CA ALA A 159 -25.92 -26.54 0.48
C ALA A 159 -25.44 -27.55 1.52
N MET A 160 -24.55 -27.16 2.44
CA MET A 160 -24.12 -28.03 3.54
C MET A 160 -25.28 -28.39 4.50
N LEU A 161 -26.11 -27.41 4.84
CA LEU A 161 -27.26 -27.59 5.72
C LEU A 161 -28.35 -28.49 5.09
N ARG A 162 -28.46 -28.51 3.76
CA ARG A 162 -29.41 -29.32 3.01
C ARG A 162 -28.95 -30.75 2.75
N ARG A 163 -27.67 -31.09 3.02
CA ARG A 163 -27.19 -32.47 2.87
C ARG A 163 -27.89 -33.36 3.88
N PRO A 164 -28.68 -34.42 3.44
CA PRO A 164 -29.29 -35.33 4.37
C PRO A 164 -28.20 -36.01 5.20
N ARG A 165 -28.35 -36.03 6.53
CA ARG A 165 -27.51 -36.84 7.38
C ARG A 165 -27.65 -38.28 6.90
N ALA A 166 -26.62 -38.85 6.29
CA ALA A 166 -26.59 -40.28 6.00
C ALA A 166 -26.88 -41.00 7.30
N ARG A 167 -28.04 -41.72 7.35
CA ARG A 167 -28.43 -42.62 8.44
C ARG A 167 -27.23 -43.56 8.66
N ARG A 168 -26.55 -43.44 9.79
CA ARG A 168 -25.72 -44.55 10.26
C ARG A 168 -26.64 -45.73 10.39
N ALA A 169 -26.62 -46.66 9.41
CA ALA A 169 -27.20 -47.97 9.55
C ALA A 169 -26.45 -48.62 10.72
N SER A 170 -27.22 -48.95 11.74
CA SER A 170 -26.79 -49.78 12.86
C SER A 170 -26.29 -51.12 12.31
N GLU A 171 -24.99 -51.34 12.31
CA GLU A 171 -24.47 -52.70 12.37
C GLU A 171 -24.63 -53.17 13.82
N THR A 172 -25.73 -53.82 14.06
CA THR A 172 -25.90 -54.83 15.11
C THR A 172 -26.20 -56.12 14.37
N ASP A 173 -25.19 -56.95 14.28
CA ASP A 173 -25.29 -58.44 14.38
C ASP A 173 -23.95 -59.00 14.87
#